data_731657eb8c75a7c85e248e6e9880d92f
#
_entry.id   731657eb8c75a7c85e248e6e9880d92f
#
_cell.length_a   1.000
_cell.length_b   1.000
_cell.length_c   1.000
_cell.angle_alpha   90.00
_cell.angle_beta   90.00
_cell.angle_gamma   90.00
#
_symmetry.space_group_name_H-M   'P 1'
#
loop_
_entity.id
_entity.type
_entity.pdbx_description
1 polymer ?
#
loop_
_entity_poly.entity_id
_entity_poly.type
_entity_poly.pdbx_seq_one_letter_code
_entity_poly.pdbx_strand_id
1 'polypeptide(L)'
;MSSLRAAGCVFAEDEARLLLSAAADPTELSGMVQRRVDGLPLEQVLGWAEFCGLRISVDPGVFVPRRRTEFLVEQAAVLARPSSVVVDLCCGSGAVGAALAARLPVELYAADVDPAAVRCARRNITGEVFEGDLYRALPVALRGRVEVLVVNAPYVPSDEVDLMPPEARLHEPQVALDGGADGLDVQRRVAAAAPEWLAPGGHLLIETSRRQAPHTAELFADAGLVPSVAGCEELDATVVVGANPAAA
;
A
#
# COMPACT_ATOMS: atom_id res chain seq x y z
N MET A 1 24.54 16.38 7.61
CA MET A 1 25.21 15.41 6.73
C MET A 1 26.10 14.42 7.49
N SER A 2 27.13 14.87 8.22
CA SER A 2 28.03 13.93 8.94
C SER A 2 27.28 13.01 9.91
N SER A 3 26.28 13.51 10.63
CA SER A 3 25.45 12.73 11.56
C SER A 3 24.62 11.65 10.86
N LEU A 4 24.02 11.96 9.71
CA LEU A 4 23.23 11.00 8.92
C LEU A 4 24.13 9.87 8.36
N ARG A 5 25.30 10.23 7.83
CA ARG A 5 26.30 9.22 7.38
C ARG A 5 26.76 8.31 8.53
N ALA A 6 27.05 8.90 9.69
CA ALA A 6 27.45 8.14 10.87
C ALA A 6 26.36 7.18 11.38
N ALA A 7 25.09 7.54 11.17
CA ALA A 7 23.93 6.72 11.46
C ALA A 7 23.62 5.66 10.38
N GLY A 8 24.40 5.59 9.29
CA GLY A 8 24.25 4.58 8.25
C GLY A 8 23.27 4.95 7.14
N CYS A 9 22.80 6.22 7.05
CA CYS A 9 21.95 6.66 5.95
C CYS A 9 22.68 6.58 4.61
N VAL A 10 22.20 5.74 3.71
CA VAL A 10 22.84 5.49 2.41
C VAL A 10 22.79 6.72 1.50
N PHE A 11 21.68 7.47 1.54
CA PHE A 11 21.43 8.66 0.73
C PHE A 11 21.51 9.95 1.57
N ALA A 12 22.49 10.04 2.47
CA ALA A 12 22.61 11.10 3.47
C ALA A 12 22.58 12.53 2.90
N GLU A 13 23.06 12.75 1.67
CA GLU A 13 23.03 14.06 0.99
C GLU A 13 21.64 14.45 0.56
N ASP A 14 20.89 13.53 -0.04
CA ASP A 14 19.54 13.79 -0.51
C ASP A 14 18.58 13.91 0.68
N GLU A 15 18.72 13.04 1.69
CA GLU A 15 18.00 13.16 2.95
C GLU A 15 18.26 14.51 3.62
N ALA A 16 19.53 14.96 3.69
CA ALA A 16 19.87 16.24 4.27
C ALA A 16 19.23 17.42 3.52
N ARG A 17 19.17 17.38 2.18
CA ARG A 17 18.49 18.41 1.38
C ARG A 17 16.99 18.46 1.68
N LEU A 18 16.35 17.29 1.77
CA LEU A 18 14.93 17.20 2.10
C LEU A 18 14.64 17.77 3.50
N LEU A 19 15.42 17.36 4.51
CA LEU A 19 15.28 17.86 5.87
C LEU A 19 15.50 19.38 5.95
N LEU A 20 16.52 19.91 5.26
CA LEU A 20 16.79 21.34 5.17
C LEU A 20 15.65 22.12 4.50
N SER A 21 15.01 21.55 3.49
CA SER A 21 13.90 22.19 2.77
C SER A 21 12.59 22.15 3.55
N ALA A 22 12.43 21.18 4.46
CA ALA A 22 11.22 20.97 5.23
C ALA A 22 11.19 21.74 6.56
N ALA A 23 12.38 21.92 7.19
CA ALA A 23 12.48 22.56 8.48
C ALA A 23 12.21 24.06 8.40
N ALA A 24 11.36 24.59 9.28
CA ALA A 24 11.06 26.02 9.37
C ALA A 24 12.20 26.84 10.04
N ASP A 25 12.95 26.21 10.93
CA ASP A 25 14.03 26.83 11.67
C ASP A 25 15.15 25.83 12.06
N PRO A 26 16.33 26.30 12.54
CA PRO A 26 17.44 25.43 12.93
C PRO A 26 17.12 24.46 14.08
N THR A 27 16.19 24.81 14.97
CA THR A 27 15.79 23.96 16.09
C THR A 27 14.98 22.77 15.58
N GLU A 28 14.01 23.04 14.70
CA GLU A 28 13.24 21.99 14.04
C GLU A 28 14.13 21.08 13.22
N LEU A 29 15.05 21.64 12.42
CA LEU A 29 16.03 20.85 11.66
C LEU A 29 16.84 19.92 12.57
N SER A 30 17.32 20.43 13.72
CA SER A 30 18.07 19.60 14.66
C SER A 30 17.22 18.44 15.20
N GLY A 31 15.95 18.70 15.52
CA GLY A 31 15.01 17.66 15.96
C GLY A 31 14.72 16.65 14.87
N MET A 32 14.55 17.07 13.62
CA MET A 32 14.34 16.18 12.47
C MET A 32 15.56 15.28 12.25
N VAL A 33 16.77 15.86 12.24
CA VAL A 33 18.03 15.10 12.11
C VAL A 33 18.17 14.08 13.24
N GLN A 34 17.83 14.46 14.48
CA GLN A 34 17.93 13.53 15.60
C GLN A 34 16.96 12.36 15.44
N ARG A 35 15.69 12.61 15.11
CA ARG A 35 14.72 11.52 14.86
C ARG A 35 15.19 10.58 13.75
N ARG A 36 15.77 11.14 12.67
CA ARG A 36 16.33 10.32 11.58
C ARG A 36 17.52 9.47 12.02
N VAL A 37 18.42 10.04 12.83
CA VAL A 37 19.58 9.34 13.43
C VAL A 37 19.12 8.25 14.39
N ASP A 38 18.01 8.46 15.12
CA ASP A 38 17.39 7.49 16.02
C ASP A 38 16.66 6.36 15.25
N GLY A 39 16.66 6.38 13.91
CA GLY A 39 16.20 5.30 13.05
C GLY A 39 14.78 5.47 12.51
N LEU A 40 14.08 6.60 12.76
CA LEU A 40 12.78 6.82 12.13
C LEU A 40 12.90 6.88 10.60
N PRO A 41 11.96 6.31 9.85
CA PRO A 41 11.86 6.51 8.41
C PRO A 41 11.86 8.00 8.05
N LEU A 42 12.57 8.36 6.99
CA LEU A 42 12.67 9.77 6.55
C LEU A 42 11.28 10.38 6.32
N GLU A 43 10.38 9.63 5.70
CA GLU A 43 9.02 10.05 5.37
C GLU A 43 8.20 10.36 6.62
N GLN A 44 8.36 9.58 7.69
CA GLN A 44 7.72 9.85 8.98
C GLN A 44 8.33 11.07 9.68
N VAL A 45 9.63 11.35 9.46
CA VAL A 45 10.28 12.58 9.96
C VAL A 45 9.78 13.80 9.20
N LEU A 46 9.63 13.70 7.88
CA LEU A 46 9.12 14.75 6.99
C LEU A 46 7.61 14.94 7.10
N GLY A 47 6.87 13.89 7.53
CA GLY A 47 5.42 13.87 7.54
C GLY A 47 4.77 13.58 6.18
N TRP A 48 5.57 13.21 5.17
CA TRP A 48 5.08 12.87 3.82
C TRP A 48 6.06 11.97 3.07
N ALA A 49 5.52 11.24 2.09
CA ALA A 49 6.27 10.46 1.11
C ALA A 49 5.92 10.92 -0.31
N GLU A 50 6.89 10.83 -1.23
CA GLU A 50 6.62 10.95 -2.66
C GLU A 50 6.13 9.60 -3.18
N PHE A 51 4.98 9.60 -3.89
CA PHE A 51 4.41 8.39 -4.47
C PHE A 51 3.62 8.74 -5.73
N CYS A 52 3.96 8.16 -6.88
CA CYS A 52 3.35 8.47 -8.18
C CYS A 52 3.33 9.98 -8.52
N GLY A 53 4.35 10.72 -8.13
CA GLY A 53 4.44 12.17 -8.32
C GLY A 53 3.56 13.00 -7.36
N LEU A 54 2.91 12.36 -6.40
CA LEU A 54 2.10 13.01 -5.36
C LEU A 54 2.89 13.10 -4.05
N ARG A 55 2.55 14.11 -3.26
CA ARG A 55 3.00 14.19 -1.85
C ARG A 55 1.92 13.59 -0.97
N ILE A 56 2.17 12.39 -0.46
CA ILE A 56 1.26 11.64 0.42
C ILE A 56 1.65 11.90 1.87
N SER A 57 0.73 12.40 2.68
CA SER A 57 0.94 12.56 4.14
C SER A 57 1.19 11.19 4.77
N VAL A 58 2.20 11.09 5.64
CA VAL A 58 2.53 9.86 6.39
C VAL A 58 2.77 10.21 7.84
N ASP A 59 1.97 9.64 8.73
CA ASP A 59 2.13 9.83 10.17
C ASP A 59 3.14 8.82 10.74
N PRO A 60 3.80 9.15 11.87
CA PRO A 60 4.57 8.17 12.63
C PRO A 60 3.71 6.93 12.95
N GLY A 61 4.29 5.73 12.74
CA GLY A 61 3.60 4.46 12.97
C GLY A 61 2.63 4.05 11.85
N VAL A 62 2.56 4.77 10.74
CA VAL A 62 1.85 4.35 9.53
C VAL A 62 2.84 3.80 8.52
N PHE A 63 2.46 2.74 7.80
CA PHE A 63 3.27 2.14 6.74
C PHE A 63 3.64 3.17 5.67
N VAL A 64 4.93 3.26 5.37
CA VAL A 64 5.44 4.17 4.33
C VAL A 64 5.20 3.56 2.95
N PRO A 65 4.51 4.26 2.02
CA PRO A 65 4.30 3.74 0.68
C PRO A 65 5.63 3.49 -0.03
N ARG A 66 5.76 2.33 -0.68
CA ARG A 66 6.99 1.90 -1.35
C ARG A 66 6.94 2.21 -2.85
N ARG A 67 8.07 2.62 -3.42
CA ARG A 67 8.17 2.92 -4.84
C ARG A 67 7.72 1.75 -5.74
N ARG A 68 8.01 0.50 -5.35
CA ARG A 68 7.55 -0.67 -6.11
C ARG A 68 6.02 -0.77 -6.23
N THR A 69 5.28 -0.25 -5.23
CA THR A 69 3.80 -0.24 -5.23
C THR A 69 3.22 0.69 -6.31
N GLU A 70 4.03 1.58 -6.91
CA GLU A 70 3.61 2.38 -8.07
C GLU A 70 3.21 1.48 -9.25
N PHE A 71 3.83 0.30 -9.38
CA PHE A 71 3.45 -0.68 -10.39
C PHE A 71 2.03 -1.25 -10.20
N LEU A 72 1.59 -1.44 -8.94
CA LEU A 72 0.19 -1.80 -8.65
C LEU A 72 -0.77 -0.72 -9.15
N VAL A 73 -0.44 0.56 -8.95
CA VAL A 73 -1.22 1.69 -9.48
C VAL A 73 -1.26 1.69 -11.00
N GLU A 74 -0.14 1.42 -11.66
CA GLU A 74 -0.07 1.34 -13.13
C GLU A 74 -0.98 0.24 -13.68
N GLN A 75 -0.90 -0.96 -13.10
CA GLN A 75 -1.74 -2.09 -13.51
C GLN A 75 -3.23 -1.80 -13.26
N ALA A 76 -3.58 -1.21 -12.14
CA ALA A 76 -4.96 -0.85 -11.81
C ALA A 76 -5.51 0.25 -12.73
N ALA A 77 -4.70 1.26 -13.07
CA ALA A 77 -5.10 2.35 -13.94
C ALA A 77 -5.41 1.91 -15.38
N VAL A 78 -4.78 0.84 -15.87
CA VAL A 78 -5.10 0.26 -17.19
C VAL A 78 -6.48 -0.40 -17.20
N LEU A 79 -6.92 -0.93 -16.08
CA LEU A 79 -8.19 -1.65 -15.92
C LEU A 79 -9.36 -0.72 -15.52
N ALA A 80 -9.05 0.37 -14.84
CA ALA A 80 -10.04 1.36 -14.42
C ALA A 80 -10.50 2.24 -15.59
N ARG A 81 -11.75 2.69 -15.52
CA ARG A 81 -12.36 3.66 -16.44
C ARG A 81 -12.91 4.85 -15.65
N PRO A 82 -13.19 5.98 -16.30
CA PRO A 82 -13.91 7.07 -15.65
C PRO A 82 -15.21 6.56 -14.97
N SER A 83 -15.42 6.95 -13.72
CA SER A 83 -16.53 6.53 -12.87
C SER A 83 -16.50 5.06 -12.42
N SER A 84 -15.43 4.31 -12.65
CA SER A 84 -15.27 2.96 -12.07
C SER A 84 -15.33 3.02 -10.55
N VAL A 85 -16.00 2.02 -9.95
CA VAL A 85 -15.95 1.77 -8.51
C VAL A 85 -14.63 1.09 -8.17
N VAL A 86 -13.78 1.81 -7.46
CA VAL A 86 -12.45 1.36 -7.05
C VAL A 86 -12.41 1.19 -5.53
N VAL A 87 -11.86 0.08 -5.07
CA VAL A 87 -11.65 -0.19 -3.64
C VAL A 87 -10.17 -0.42 -3.38
N ASP A 88 -9.60 0.30 -2.40
CA ASP A 88 -8.23 0.14 -1.88
C ASP A 88 -8.31 -0.51 -0.49
N LEU A 89 -8.07 -1.84 -0.40
CA LEU A 89 -8.04 -2.59 0.86
C LEU A 89 -6.62 -2.66 1.42
N CYS A 90 -6.51 -2.61 2.76
CA CYS A 90 -5.24 -2.46 3.46
C CYS A 90 -4.54 -1.17 2.99
N CYS A 91 -5.32 -0.08 2.95
CA CYS A 91 -4.93 1.15 2.25
C CYS A 91 -3.77 1.91 2.91
N GLY A 92 -3.42 1.61 4.16
CA GLY A 92 -2.34 2.29 4.88
C GLY A 92 -2.53 3.81 4.89
N SER A 93 -1.58 4.55 4.33
CA SER A 93 -1.70 6.01 4.16
C SER A 93 -2.69 6.43 3.06
N GLY A 94 -3.26 5.48 2.31
CA GLY A 94 -4.16 5.78 1.17
C GLY A 94 -3.42 6.16 -0.12
N ALA A 95 -2.14 5.85 -0.22
CA ALA A 95 -1.29 6.26 -1.35
C ALA A 95 -1.77 5.70 -2.69
N VAL A 96 -2.17 4.40 -2.73
CA VAL A 96 -2.64 3.74 -3.95
C VAL A 96 -3.95 4.35 -4.42
N GLY A 97 -4.93 4.47 -3.53
CA GLY A 97 -6.22 5.09 -3.84
C GLY A 97 -6.08 6.54 -4.30
N ALA A 98 -5.25 7.35 -3.61
CA ALA A 98 -4.98 8.74 -3.99
C ALA A 98 -4.34 8.83 -5.38
N ALA A 99 -3.37 7.97 -5.69
CA ALA A 99 -2.70 7.96 -6.99
C ALA A 99 -3.65 7.55 -8.13
N LEU A 100 -4.57 6.60 -7.89
CA LEU A 100 -5.60 6.23 -8.86
C LEU A 100 -6.58 7.38 -9.11
N ALA A 101 -7.09 8.01 -8.04
CA ALA A 101 -8.01 9.15 -8.15
C ALA A 101 -7.38 10.38 -8.82
N ALA A 102 -6.06 10.57 -8.70
CA ALA A 102 -5.35 11.63 -9.40
C ALA A 102 -5.21 11.37 -10.92
N ARG A 103 -5.22 10.11 -11.34
CA ARG A 103 -5.12 9.71 -12.76
C ARG A 103 -6.47 9.68 -13.46
N LEU A 104 -7.52 9.27 -12.76
CA LEU A 104 -8.87 9.04 -13.32
C LEU A 104 -9.95 9.46 -12.32
N PRO A 105 -11.07 10.07 -12.80
CA PRO A 105 -12.21 10.33 -11.95
C PRO A 105 -12.92 9.00 -11.62
N VAL A 106 -12.63 8.44 -10.46
CA VAL A 106 -13.18 7.16 -9.97
C VAL A 106 -14.06 7.37 -8.73
N GLU A 107 -14.98 6.45 -8.49
CA GLU A 107 -15.71 6.33 -7.23
C GLU A 107 -14.84 5.52 -6.26
N LEU A 108 -14.10 6.20 -5.39
CA LEU A 108 -13.05 5.61 -4.57
C LEU A 108 -13.53 5.31 -3.15
N TYR A 109 -13.31 4.09 -2.73
CA TYR A 109 -13.48 3.59 -1.37
C TYR A 109 -12.16 3.00 -0.88
N ALA A 110 -11.85 3.16 0.40
CA ALA A 110 -10.67 2.57 1.00
C ALA A 110 -10.99 2.00 2.39
N ALA A 111 -10.22 0.99 2.81
CA ALA A 111 -10.38 0.44 4.15
C ALA A 111 -9.03 -0.04 4.73
N ASP A 112 -8.88 0.15 6.04
CA ASP A 112 -7.77 -0.39 6.80
C ASP A 112 -8.23 -0.82 8.20
N VAL A 113 -7.55 -1.80 8.78
CA VAL A 113 -7.84 -2.27 10.14
C VAL A 113 -7.18 -1.38 11.19
N ASP A 114 -6.11 -0.67 10.83
CA ASP A 114 -5.39 0.23 11.74
C ASP A 114 -6.05 1.62 11.77
N PRO A 115 -6.57 2.05 12.94
CA PRO A 115 -7.14 3.40 13.09
C PRO A 115 -6.17 4.53 12.74
N ALA A 116 -4.85 4.35 12.92
CA ALA A 116 -3.84 5.35 12.58
C ALA A 116 -3.72 5.49 11.05
N ALA A 117 -3.69 4.36 10.33
CA ALA A 117 -3.72 4.32 8.88
C ALA A 117 -4.98 5.01 8.33
N VAL A 118 -6.15 4.68 8.85
CA VAL A 118 -7.43 5.29 8.45
C VAL A 118 -7.44 6.81 8.63
N ARG A 119 -6.96 7.32 9.77
CA ARG A 119 -6.82 8.77 9.99
C ARG A 119 -5.87 9.42 9.00
N CYS A 120 -4.76 8.75 8.69
CA CYS A 120 -3.79 9.21 7.71
C CYS A 120 -4.40 9.23 6.29
N ALA A 121 -5.02 8.14 5.86
CA ALA A 121 -5.65 7.99 4.55
C ALA A 121 -6.73 9.04 4.27
N ARG A 122 -7.55 9.40 5.27
CA ARG A 122 -8.57 10.45 5.17
C ARG A 122 -8.04 11.84 4.80
N ARG A 123 -6.74 12.10 4.97
CA ARG A 123 -6.12 13.35 4.52
C ARG A 123 -5.63 13.28 3.08
N ASN A 124 -5.39 12.08 2.57
CA ASN A 124 -4.82 11.85 1.26
C ASN A 124 -5.88 11.49 0.20
N ILE A 125 -6.98 10.88 0.63
CA ILE A 125 -8.04 10.38 -0.25
C ILE A 125 -9.24 11.33 -0.23
N THR A 126 -9.77 11.64 -1.41
CA THR A 126 -11.04 12.40 -1.56
C THR A 126 -12.28 11.50 -1.50
N GLY A 127 -12.11 10.17 -1.54
CA GLY A 127 -13.16 9.16 -1.41
C GLY A 127 -13.52 8.83 0.04
N GLU A 128 -14.28 7.76 0.24
CA GLU A 128 -14.67 7.30 1.57
C GLU A 128 -13.66 6.32 2.15
N VAL A 129 -13.28 6.53 3.42
CA VAL A 129 -12.28 5.70 4.13
C VAL A 129 -12.92 5.11 5.38
N PHE A 130 -12.91 3.78 5.47
CA PHE A 130 -13.53 2.98 6.52
C PHE A 130 -12.50 2.31 7.41
N GLU A 131 -12.81 2.20 8.70
CA GLU A 131 -12.03 1.44 9.67
C GLU A 131 -12.64 0.07 9.86
N GLY A 132 -11.86 -0.99 9.68
CA GLY A 132 -12.27 -2.36 9.96
C GLY A 132 -11.53 -3.42 9.15
N ASP A 133 -11.91 -4.66 9.37
CA ASP A 133 -11.24 -5.84 8.86
C ASP A 133 -11.72 -6.18 7.43
N LEU A 134 -10.91 -5.83 6.45
CA LEU A 134 -11.10 -6.11 5.03
C LEU A 134 -12.53 -5.68 4.56
N TYR A 135 -13.21 -6.57 3.89
CA TYR A 135 -14.56 -6.32 3.34
C TYR A 135 -15.63 -6.00 4.40
N ARG A 136 -15.41 -6.39 5.67
CA ARG A 136 -16.35 -6.08 6.74
C ARG A 136 -16.48 -4.59 7.03
N ALA A 137 -15.45 -3.83 6.66
CA ALA A 137 -15.47 -2.37 6.78
C ALA A 137 -16.32 -1.69 5.71
N LEU A 138 -16.50 -2.34 4.56
CA LEU A 138 -17.12 -1.72 3.38
C LEU A 138 -18.64 -1.71 3.43
N PRO A 139 -19.30 -0.69 2.87
CA PRO A 139 -20.74 -0.67 2.66
C PRO A 139 -21.23 -1.88 1.85
N VAL A 140 -22.26 -2.58 2.34
CA VAL A 140 -22.86 -3.75 1.66
C VAL A 140 -23.33 -3.41 0.24
N ALA A 141 -23.69 -2.15 -0.01
CA ALA A 141 -24.10 -1.66 -1.33
C ALA A 141 -23.00 -1.76 -2.41
N LEU A 142 -21.75 -1.99 -2.04
CA LEU A 142 -20.64 -2.21 -2.98
C LEU A 142 -20.55 -3.64 -3.49
N ARG A 143 -21.23 -4.60 -2.88
CA ARG A 143 -21.21 -6.00 -3.34
C ARG A 143 -21.66 -6.12 -4.78
N GLY A 144 -20.87 -6.83 -5.59
CA GLY A 144 -21.09 -7.03 -7.01
C GLY A 144 -20.90 -5.78 -7.88
N ARG A 145 -20.35 -4.68 -7.33
CA ARG A 145 -20.19 -3.41 -8.04
C ARG A 145 -18.72 -2.98 -8.21
N VAL A 146 -17.79 -3.61 -7.50
CA VAL A 146 -16.38 -3.22 -7.52
C VAL A 146 -15.76 -3.62 -8.86
N GLU A 147 -15.32 -2.63 -9.63
CA GLU A 147 -14.68 -2.89 -10.93
C GLU A 147 -13.17 -3.12 -10.78
N VAL A 148 -12.53 -2.41 -9.85
CA VAL A 148 -11.10 -2.56 -9.55
C VAL A 148 -10.90 -2.61 -8.04
N LEU A 149 -10.39 -3.73 -7.56
CA LEU A 149 -10.04 -3.96 -6.17
C LEU A 149 -8.54 -4.08 -6.06
N VAL A 150 -7.88 -3.12 -5.44
CA VAL A 150 -6.43 -3.11 -5.23
C VAL A 150 -6.08 -3.42 -3.79
N VAL A 151 -5.02 -4.18 -3.59
CA VAL A 151 -4.59 -4.61 -2.25
C VAL A 151 -3.07 -4.66 -2.17
N ASN A 152 -2.50 -3.92 -1.24
CA ASN A 152 -1.13 -4.14 -0.78
C ASN A 152 -1.20 -4.68 0.65
N ALA A 153 -1.53 -5.96 0.78
CA ALA A 153 -1.66 -6.63 2.07
C ALA A 153 -0.29 -6.94 2.69
N PRO A 154 -0.18 -7.11 4.02
CA PRO A 154 1.02 -7.63 4.63
C PRO A 154 1.35 -9.01 4.04
N TYR A 155 2.59 -9.19 3.59
CA TYR A 155 3.01 -10.44 2.92
C TYR A 155 4.37 -10.97 3.40
N VAL A 156 4.95 -10.38 4.45
CA VAL A 156 6.19 -10.90 5.04
C VAL A 156 5.85 -12.11 5.91
N PRO A 157 6.49 -13.27 5.71
CA PRO A 157 6.35 -14.39 6.62
C PRO A 157 6.73 -14.00 8.05
N SER A 158 6.00 -14.49 9.04
CA SER A 158 6.17 -14.09 10.45
C SER A 158 7.61 -14.27 10.96
N ASP A 159 8.30 -15.33 10.52
CA ASP A 159 9.69 -15.63 10.88
C ASP A 159 10.73 -14.76 10.12
N GLU A 160 10.31 -14.11 9.03
CA GLU A 160 11.15 -13.18 8.26
C GLU A 160 10.99 -11.71 8.71
N VAL A 161 9.99 -11.37 9.53
CA VAL A 161 9.77 -9.99 10.02
C VAL A 161 10.99 -9.46 10.79
N ASP A 162 11.62 -10.30 11.60
CA ASP A 162 12.82 -9.92 12.35
C ASP A 162 14.05 -9.68 11.47
N LEU A 163 14.04 -10.14 10.23
CA LEU A 163 15.10 -9.94 9.23
C LEU A 163 14.93 -8.65 8.42
N MET A 164 13.80 -7.96 8.58
CA MET A 164 13.54 -6.72 7.89
C MET A 164 14.48 -5.58 8.36
N PRO A 165 14.70 -4.57 7.51
CA PRO A 165 15.45 -3.38 7.91
C PRO A 165 14.91 -2.78 9.22
N PRO A 166 15.76 -2.31 10.13
CA PRO A 166 15.35 -1.76 11.43
C PRO A 166 14.30 -0.66 11.32
N GLU A 167 14.37 0.19 10.29
CA GLU A 167 13.40 1.26 10.05
C GLU A 167 11.96 0.72 9.93
N ALA A 168 11.76 -0.34 9.14
CA ALA A 168 10.44 -0.94 8.99
C ALA A 168 10.04 -1.70 10.26
N ARG A 169 10.91 -2.58 10.75
CA ARG A 169 10.62 -3.45 11.89
C ARG A 169 10.30 -2.70 13.19
N LEU A 170 10.96 -1.57 13.45
CA LEU A 170 10.82 -0.82 14.71
C LEU A 170 9.78 0.31 14.65
N HIS A 171 9.48 0.83 13.46
CA HIS A 171 8.69 2.05 13.31
C HIS A 171 7.43 1.90 12.46
N GLU A 172 7.28 0.78 11.73
CA GLU A 172 6.03 0.46 11.04
C GLU A 172 5.20 -0.56 11.84
N PRO A 173 3.86 -0.49 11.76
CA PRO A 173 3.02 -1.38 12.55
C PRO A 173 3.14 -2.84 12.09
N GLN A 174 3.28 -3.78 13.01
CA GLN A 174 3.42 -5.19 12.70
C GLN A 174 2.26 -5.71 11.83
N VAL A 175 1.04 -5.21 12.08
CA VAL A 175 -0.15 -5.56 11.28
C VAL A 175 -0.03 -5.21 9.80
N ALA A 176 0.85 -4.28 9.43
CA ALA A 176 1.12 -3.93 8.03
C ALA A 176 2.26 -4.74 7.39
N LEU A 177 2.99 -5.53 8.18
CA LEU A 177 4.15 -6.30 7.73
C LEU A 177 3.89 -7.80 7.73
N ASP A 178 3.38 -8.33 8.84
CA ASP A 178 3.24 -9.76 9.11
C ASP A 178 2.03 -10.35 8.34
N GLY A 179 2.34 -11.16 7.34
CA GLY A 179 1.36 -11.85 6.51
C GLY A 179 1.03 -13.29 6.98
N GLY A 180 1.50 -13.68 8.18
CA GLY A 180 1.32 -15.04 8.70
C GLY A 180 2.48 -15.97 8.34
N ALA A 181 2.32 -17.25 8.60
CA ALA A 181 3.39 -18.25 8.54
C ALA A 181 4.11 -18.32 7.17
N ASP A 182 3.39 -18.14 6.08
CA ASP A 182 3.93 -18.12 4.72
C ASP A 182 3.74 -16.76 4.01
N GLY A 183 3.24 -15.75 4.76
CA GLY A 183 2.99 -14.41 4.25
C GLY A 183 1.72 -14.28 3.39
N LEU A 184 0.82 -15.28 3.39
CA LEU A 184 -0.35 -15.29 2.51
C LEU A 184 -1.70 -15.23 3.25
N ASP A 185 -1.71 -15.14 4.59
CA ASP A 185 -2.94 -15.25 5.36
C ASP A 185 -3.98 -14.18 4.99
N VAL A 186 -3.56 -12.94 4.80
CA VAL A 186 -4.47 -11.86 4.38
C VAL A 186 -4.89 -12.04 2.93
N GLN A 187 -3.96 -12.43 2.04
CA GLN A 187 -4.26 -12.65 0.63
C GLN A 187 -5.29 -13.77 0.43
N ARG A 188 -5.23 -14.87 1.21
CA ARG A 188 -6.24 -15.93 1.21
C ARG A 188 -7.63 -15.40 1.52
N ARG A 189 -7.74 -14.58 2.55
CA ARG A 189 -9.02 -13.99 2.97
C ARG A 189 -9.56 -13.02 1.94
N VAL A 190 -8.67 -12.22 1.33
CA VAL A 190 -9.05 -11.29 0.27
C VAL A 190 -9.53 -12.04 -0.96
N ALA A 191 -8.77 -13.02 -1.45
CA ALA A 191 -9.12 -13.78 -2.64
C ALA A 191 -10.44 -14.55 -2.49
N ALA A 192 -10.63 -15.22 -1.35
CA ALA A 192 -11.83 -16.04 -1.09
C ALA A 192 -13.14 -15.21 -1.13
N ALA A 193 -13.11 -13.95 -0.70
CA ALA A 193 -14.30 -13.11 -0.65
C ALA A 193 -14.46 -12.19 -1.88
N ALA A 194 -13.40 -12.00 -2.68
CA ALA A 194 -13.41 -11.08 -3.80
C ALA A 194 -14.56 -11.29 -4.80
N PRO A 195 -14.97 -12.53 -5.18
CA PRO A 195 -16.05 -12.74 -6.14
C PRO A 195 -17.39 -12.16 -5.70
N GLU A 196 -17.66 -12.06 -4.39
CA GLU A 196 -18.91 -11.45 -3.89
C GLU A 196 -18.95 -9.91 -4.08
N TRP A 197 -17.79 -9.29 -4.18
CA TRP A 197 -17.64 -7.82 -4.23
C TRP A 197 -17.40 -7.32 -5.64
N LEU A 198 -16.69 -8.12 -6.46
CA LEU A 198 -16.35 -7.75 -7.82
C LEU A 198 -17.58 -7.75 -8.72
N ALA A 199 -17.70 -6.72 -9.54
CA ALA A 199 -18.60 -6.71 -10.67
C ALA A 199 -18.26 -7.81 -11.67
N PRO A 200 -19.18 -8.28 -12.51
CA PRO A 200 -18.84 -9.11 -13.67
C PRO A 200 -17.83 -8.39 -14.56
N GLY A 201 -16.69 -9.02 -14.84
CA GLY A 201 -15.56 -8.39 -15.54
C GLY A 201 -14.70 -7.46 -14.68
N GLY A 202 -14.96 -7.36 -13.37
CA GLY A 202 -14.12 -6.64 -12.42
C GLY A 202 -12.81 -7.39 -12.09
N HIS A 203 -11.86 -6.72 -11.48
CA HIS A 203 -10.52 -7.24 -11.25
C HIS A 203 -10.06 -7.07 -9.80
N LEU A 204 -9.44 -8.10 -9.25
CA LEU A 204 -8.63 -8.06 -8.04
C LEU A 204 -7.16 -7.94 -8.42
N LEU A 205 -6.42 -7.00 -7.82
CA LEU A 205 -4.98 -6.87 -7.97
C LEU A 205 -4.32 -6.92 -6.58
N ILE A 206 -3.34 -7.81 -6.43
CA ILE A 206 -2.55 -7.92 -5.20
C ILE A 206 -1.07 -7.75 -5.52
N GLU A 207 -0.41 -6.80 -4.83
CA GLU A 207 1.06 -6.74 -4.78
C GLU A 207 1.58 -7.90 -3.93
N THR A 208 2.59 -8.60 -4.43
CA THR A 208 3.22 -9.72 -3.71
C THR A 208 4.68 -9.89 -4.13
N SER A 209 5.43 -10.75 -3.46
CA SER A 209 6.78 -11.09 -3.90
C SER A 209 6.75 -12.04 -5.12
N ARG A 210 7.81 -11.98 -5.94
CA ARG A 210 7.99 -12.92 -7.06
C ARG A 210 7.90 -14.39 -6.60
N ARG A 211 8.38 -14.69 -5.38
CA ARG A 211 8.34 -16.03 -4.77
C ARG A 211 6.92 -16.48 -4.47
N GLN A 212 6.06 -15.57 -4.00
CA GLN A 212 4.69 -15.86 -3.60
C GLN A 212 3.68 -15.78 -4.75
N ALA A 213 4.01 -15.11 -5.85
CA ALA A 213 3.09 -14.88 -6.97
C ALA A 213 2.42 -16.15 -7.53
N PRO A 214 3.10 -17.31 -7.67
CA PRO A 214 2.44 -18.56 -8.08
C PRO A 214 1.33 -18.99 -7.11
N HIS A 215 1.59 -18.93 -5.80
CA HIS A 215 0.59 -19.30 -4.78
C HIS A 215 -0.57 -18.29 -4.72
N THR A 216 -0.29 -17.00 -4.87
CA THR A 216 -1.34 -15.98 -4.98
C THR A 216 -2.22 -16.22 -6.21
N ALA A 217 -1.64 -16.64 -7.34
CA ALA A 217 -2.39 -16.99 -8.53
C ALA A 217 -3.26 -18.25 -8.33
N GLU A 218 -2.77 -19.27 -7.61
CA GLU A 218 -3.55 -20.44 -7.20
C GLU A 218 -4.75 -20.03 -6.33
N LEU A 219 -4.54 -19.15 -5.32
CA LEU A 219 -5.64 -18.63 -4.50
C LEU A 219 -6.72 -17.92 -5.32
N PHE A 220 -6.34 -17.20 -6.37
CA PHE A 220 -7.29 -16.54 -7.27
C PHE A 220 -8.06 -17.55 -8.08
N ALA A 221 -7.38 -18.56 -8.64
CA ALA A 221 -8.03 -19.64 -9.41
C ALA A 221 -9.02 -20.44 -8.55
N ASP A 222 -8.63 -20.78 -7.32
CA ASP A 222 -9.49 -21.50 -6.35
C ASP A 222 -10.74 -20.67 -5.98
N ALA A 223 -10.63 -19.33 -5.99
CA ALA A 223 -11.76 -18.42 -5.80
C ALA A 223 -12.60 -18.21 -7.07
N GLY A 224 -12.27 -18.84 -8.19
CA GLY A 224 -13.00 -18.72 -9.47
C GLY A 224 -12.62 -17.47 -10.30
N LEU A 225 -11.56 -16.77 -9.94
CA LEU A 225 -11.00 -15.69 -10.75
C LEU A 225 -10.04 -16.26 -11.80
N VAL A 226 -9.86 -15.54 -12.91
CA VAL A 226 -8.87 -15.89 -13.94
C VAL A 226 -7.57 -15.15 -13.66
N PRO A 227 -6.51 -15.83 -13.13
CA PRO A 227 -5.28 -15.17 -12.72
C PRO A 227 -4.34 -14.87 -13.88
N SER A 228 -3.59 -13.76 -13.75
CA SER A 228 -2.40 -13.46 -14.53
C SER A 228 -1.37 -12.78 -13.62
N VAL A 229 -0.08 -12.90 -13.97
CA VAL A 229 1.02 -12.31 -13.20
C VAL A 229 1.71 -11.27 -14.05
N ALA A 230 1.82 -10.05 -13.53
CA ALA A 230 2.57 -8.95 -14.12
C ALA A 230 3.82 -8.66 -13.26
N GLY A 231 4.94 -8.34 -13.89
CA GLY A 231 6.18 -8.00 -13.22
C GLY A 231 6.85 -6.78 -13.83
N CYS A 232 7.54 -6.00 -12.99
CA CYS A 232 8.38 -4.88 -13.40
C CYS A 232 9.77 -5.08 -12.79
N GLU A 233 10.79 -5.31 -13.62
CA GLU A 233 12.16 -5.53 -13.14
C GLU A 233 12.79 -4.24 -12.60
N GLU A 234 12.48 -3.09 -13.19
CA GLU A 234 13.02 -1.80 -12.76
C GLU A 234 12.60 -1.43 -11.33
N LEU A 235 11.36 -1.77 -10.95
CA LEU A 235 10.80 -1.51 -9.63
C LEU A 235 10.93 -2.70 -8.66
N ASP A 236 11.44 -3.84 -9.14
CA ASP A 236 11.40 -5.12 -8.43
C ASP A 236 9.99 -5.41 -7.86
N ALA A 237 8.98 -5.21 -8.72
CA ALA A 237 7.57 -5.30 -8.37
C ALA A 237 6.89 -6.49 -9.06
N THR A 238 5.95 -7.12 -8.36
CA THR A 238 5.12 -8.21 -8.88
C THR A 238 3.69 -8.00 -8.42
N VAL A 239 2.76 -8.08 -9.35
CA VAL A 239 1.32 -7.96 -9.12
C VAL A 239 0.62 -9.17 -9.72
N VAL A 240 -0.24 -9.81 -8.93
CA VAL A 240 -1.16 -10.82 -9.44
C VAL A 240 -2.51 -10.15 -9.69
N VAL A 241 -3.02 -10.34 -10.91
CA VAL A 241 -4.31 -9.80 -11.36
C VAL A 241 -5.27 -10.97 -11.55
N GLY A 242 -6.44 -10.91 -10.91
CA GLY A 242 -7.51 -11.87 -11.05
C GLY A 242 -8.74 -11.23 -11.68
N ALA A 243 -9.14 -11.67 -12.87
CA ALA A 243 -10.35 -11.20 -13.52
C ALA A 243 -11.57 -12.02 -13.03
N ASN A 244 -12.64 -11.33 -12.59
CA ASN A 244 -13.92 -11.98 -12.34
C ASN A 244 -14.61 -12.25 -13.68
N PRO A 245 -14.93 -13.51 -14.03
CA PRO A 245 -15.58 -13.80 -15.31
C PRO A 245 -16.81 -12.92 -15.55
N ALA A 246 -16.96 -12.43 -16.78
CA ALA A 246 -18.21 -11.77 -17.17
C ALA A 246 -19.38 -12.78 -17.05
N ALA A 247 -20.54 -12.31 -16.59
CA ALA A 247 -21.74 -13.14 -16.65
C ALA A 247 -22.03 -13.52 -18.11
N ALA A 248 -22.23 -14.84 -18.36
CA ALA A 248 -22.52 -15.36 -19.68
C ALA A 248 -23.88 -14.86 -20.18
#